data_81ec5225e247c14b3fb4a9a126f7cb2d
#
_entry.id   81ec5225e247c14b3fb4a9a126f7cb2d
#
_cell.length_a   1.000
_cell.length_b   1.000
_cell.length_c   1.000
_cell.angle_alpha   90.00
_cell.angle_beta   90.00
_cell.angle_gamma   90.00
#
_symmetry.space_group_name_H-M   'P 1'
#
loop_
_entity.id
_entity.type
_entity.pdbx_description
1 polymer ?
#
loop_
_entity_poly.entity_id
_entity_poly.type
_entity_poly.pdbx_seq_one_letter_code
_entity_poly.pdbx_strand_id
1 'polypeptide(L)'
;AVKAALSGINIQGMTMLEVKGFGRQKGHTELYRGSEYVVDFIPKIKIEVVVAEDMAEKVVKMIEKTAWTGKIGDGKIFVSSVEDTMRIRTGERGEVAL
;
A
#
# COMPACT_ATOMS: atom_id res chain seq x y z
N ALA A 1 4.32 0.14 -11.93
CA ALA A 1 3.07 -0.38 -12.49
C ALA A 1 1.82 0.12 -11.75
N VAL A 2 1.82 0.06 -10.42
CA VAL A 2 0.68 0.56 -9.64
C VAL A 2 0.45 2.04 -9.85
N LYS A 3 1.50 2.84 -9.83
CA LYS A 3 1.39 4.28 -10.07
C LYS A 3 0.75 4.58 -11.43
N ALA A 4 1.19 3.93 -12.48
CA ALA A 4 0.66 4.13 -13.81
C ALA A 4 -0.81 3.68 -13.89
N ALA A 5 -1.15 2.55 -13.28
CA ALA A 5 -2.51 2.04 -13.26
C ALA A 5 -3.46 2.99 -12.54
N LEU A 6 -3.06 3.53 -11.39
CA LEU A 6 -3.87 4.48 -10.63
C LEU A 6 -4.03 5.81 -11.36
N SER A 7 -2.99 6.27 -12.04
CA SER A 7 -3.09 7.46 -12.86
C SER A 7 -4.12 7.31 -13.98
N GLY A 8 -4.26 6.11 -14.52
CA GLY A 8 -5.24 5.81 -15.56
C GLY A 8 -6.68 5.88 -15.10
N ILE A 9 -6.95 5.83 -13.80
CA ILE A 9 -8.30 5.95 -13.24
C ILE A 9 -8.50 7.25 -12.46
N ASN A 10 -7.73 8.27 -12.77
CA ASN A 10 -7.87 9.61 -12.20
C ASN A 10 -7.48 9.74 -10.73
N ILE A 11 -6.60 8.92 -10.25
CA ILE A 11 -6.01 9.10 -8.92
C ILE A 11 -4.81 10.01 -9.07
N GLN A 12 -4.91 11.21 -8.51
CA GLN A 12 -3.91 12.26 -8.70
C GLN A 12 -2.84 12.30 -7.62
N GLY A 13 -3.11 11.75 -6.46
CA GLY A 13 -2.17 11.79 -5.36
C GLY A 13 -1.90 10.41 -4.78
N MET A 14 -0.64 10.10 -4.61
CA MET A 14 -0.22 8.84 -4.03
C MET A 14 1.04 9.06 -3.23
N THR A 15 1.10 8.52 -2.04
CA THR A 15 2.28 8.57 -1.21
C THR A 15 2.94 7.19 -1.19
N MET A 16 4.24 7.18 -1.39
CA MET A 16 5.02 5.95 -1.35
C MET A 16 6.07 6.06 -0.25
N LEU A 17 6.17 5.01 0.55
CA LEU A 17 7.17 4.92 1.61
C LEU A 17 7.89 3.60 1.52
N GLU A 18 9.18 3.64 1.71
CA GLU A 18 9.94 2.42 1.95
C GLU A 18 9.78 2.04 3.41
N VAL A 19 9.38 0.81 3.64
CA VAL A 19 9.22 0.27 4.98
C VAL A 19 9.95 -1.05 5.07
N LYS A 20 10.34 -1.43 6.27
CA LYS A 20 10.89 -2.75 6.52
C LYS A 20 9.83 -3.58 7.19
N GLY A 21 9.44 -4.65 6.50
CA GLY A 21 8.43 -5.54 7.00
C GLY A 21 9.06 -6.79 7.57
N PHE A 22 8.43 -7.29 8.62
CA PHE A 22 8.74 -8.59 9.18
C PHE A 22 7.57 -9.51 8.85
N GLY A 23 7.86 -10.63 8.24
CA GLY A 23 6.80 -11.54 7.85
C GLY A 23 7.27 -12.98 7.76
N ARG A 24 6.32 -13.87 7.62
CA ARG A 24 6.59 -15.27 7.39
C ARG A 24 6.95 -15.47 5.94
N GLN A 25 8.21 -15.33 5.63
CA GLN A 25 8.66 -15.68 4.29
C GLN A 25 9.48 -16.95 4.37
N LYS A 26 8.98 -17.98 3.74
CA LYS A 26 9.71 -19.24 3.60
C LYS A 26 10.90 -18.99 2.70
N GLY A 27 12.02 -19.57 3.07
CA GLY A 27 13.26 -19.44 2.30
C GLY A 27 14.24 -18.45 2.89
N HIS A 28 13.81 -17.68 3.87
CA HIS A 28 14.68 -16.78 4.60
C HIS A 28 14.93 -17.23 6.02
N THR A 29 14.70 -18.50 6.27
CA THR A 29 14.98 -19.07 7.58
C THR A 29 16.46 -19.42 7.63
N GLU A 30 17.16 -18.75 8.48
CA GLU A 30 18.55 -19.04 8.74
C GLU A 30 18.68 -19.65 10.12
N LEU A 31 19.46 -20.70 10.18
CA LEU A 31 19.81 -21.33 11.44
C LEU A 31 21.09 -20.71 11.94
N TYR A 32 20.98 -19.96 13.00
CA TYR A 32 22.13 -19.41 13.69
C TYR A 32 22.38 -20.18 14.95
N ARG A 33 23.46 -20.93 14.97
CA ARG A 33 23.94 -21.67 16.17
C ARG A 33 22.90 -22.57 16.79
N GLY A 34 22.13 -23.24 15.98
CA GLY A 34 21.11 -24.15 16.45
C GLY A 34 19.85 -23.47 16.94
N SER A 35 19.75 -22.18 16.90
CA SER A 35 18.51 -21.47 17.12
C SER A 35 18.02 -20.86 15.85
N GLU A 36 16.76 -21.07 15.58
CA GLU A 36 16.12 -20.40 14.46
C GLU A 36 15.98 -18.95 14.79
N TYR A 37 16.70 -18.15 14.06
CA TYR A 37 16.59 -16.74 14.22
C TYR A 37 16.28 -16.13 12.88
N VAL A 38 15.04 -15.76 12.69
CA VAL A 38 14.66 -15.08 11.49
C VAL A 38 14.27 -13.68 11.86
N VAL A 39 15.20 -12.78 11.69
CA VAL A 39 14.86 -11.37 11.69
C VAL A 39 15.19 -10.85 10.33
N ASP A 40 14.36 -11.18 9.38
CA ASP A 40 14.48 -10.59 8.05
C ASP A 40 13.54 -9.40 7.95
N PHE A 41 14.12 -8.23 8.08
CA PHE A 41 13.44 -7.02 7.70
C PHE A 41 13.60 -6.84 6.21
N ILE A 42 12.61 -7.30 5.49
CA ILE A 42 12.63 -7.19 4.04
C ILE A 42 12.11 -5.82 3.64
N PRO A 43 12.84 -5.11 2.77
CA PRO A 43 12.35 -3.86 2.25
C PRO A 43 11.02 -4.06 1.52
N LYS A 44 10.04 -3.25 1.86
CA LYS A 44 8.73 -3.24 1.22
C LYS A 44 8.32 -1.82 0.93
N ILE A 45 7.39 -1.67 0.02
CA ILE A 45 6.85 -0.37 -0.32
C ILE A 45 5.43 -0.29 0.22
N LYS A 46 5.18 0.74 1.01
CA LYS A 46 3.84 1.09 1.46
C LYS A 46 3.32 2.19 0.57
N ILE A 47 2.14 1.98 0.03
CA ILE A 47 1.45 2.96 -0.80
C ILE A 47 0.20 3.41 -0.05
N GLU A 48 0.02 4.71 0.04
CA GLU A 48 -1.17 5.31 0.64
C GLU A 48 -1.88 6.15 -0.41
N VAL A 49 -3.17 5.91 -0.54
CA VAL A 49 -4.02 6.64 -1.47
C VAL A 49 -5.29 7.02 -0.74
N VAL A 50 -5.66 8.29 -0.79
CA VAL A 50 -6.92 8.76 -0.24
C VAL A 50 -7.84 9.10 -1.41
N VAL A 51 -9.01 8.49 -1.41
CA VAL A 51 -9.95 8.62 -2.53
C VAL A 51 -11.36 8.84 -2.01
N ALA A 52 -12.23 9.33 -2.87
CA ALA A 52 -13.64 9.38 -2.57
C ALA A 52 -14.20 7.95 -2.39
N GLU A 53 -15.22 7.81 -1.56
CA GLU A 53 -15.75 6.51 -1.19
C GLU A 53 -16.19 5.67 -2.40
N ASP A 54 -16.79 6.29 -3.38
CA ASP A 54 -17.26 5.61 -4.58
C ASP A 54 -16.13 5.09 -5.47
N MET A 55 -14.90 5.54 -5.24
CA MET A 55 -13.72 5.09 -5.96
C MET A 55 -12.94 3.99 -5.23
N ALA A 56 -13.24 3.75 -3.96
CA ALA A 56 -12.43 2.87 -3.13
C ALA A 56 -12.32 1.45 -3.69
N GLU A 57 -13.44 0.85 -4.07
CA GLU A 57 -13.44 -0.51 -4.58
C GLU A 57 -12.73 -0.62 -5.92
N LYS A 58 -12.88 0.35 -6.76
CA LYS A 58 -12.19 0.41 -8.05
C LYS A 58 -10.68 0.48 -7.88
N VAL A 59 -10.23 1.26 -6.91
CA VAL A 59 -8.81 1.38 -6.59
C VAL A 59 -8.26 0.05 -6.05
N VAL A 60 -8.98 -0.57 -5.12
CA VAL A 60 -8.59 -1.86 -4.56
C VAL A 60 -8.40 -2.91 -5.67
N LYS A 61 -9.38 -3.03 -6.55
CA LYS A 61 -9.32 -3.98 -7.65
C LYS A 61 -8.19 -3.69 -8.63
N MET A 62 -7.93 -2.43 -8.88
CA MET A 62 -6.86 -2.04 -9.77
C MET A 62 -5.49 -2.39 -9.19
N ILE A 63 -5.30 -2.14 -7.91
CA ILE A 63 -4.05 -2.50 -7.23
C ILE A 63 -3.87 -4.01 -7.18
N GLU A 64 -4.92 -4.73 -6.81
CA GLU A 64 -4.89 -6.18 -6.77
C GLU A 64 -4.46 -6.76 -8.11
N LYS A 65 -5.11 -6.36 -9.17
CA LYS A 65 -4.81 -6.83 -10.51
C LYS A 65 -3.38 -6.51 -10.94
N THR A 66 -2.92 -5.31 -10.64
CA THR A 66 -1.62 -4.82 -11.09
C THR A 66 -0.47 -5.44 -10.31
N ALA A 67 -0.66 -5.64 -9.02
CA ALA A 67 0.38 -6.15 -8.13
C ALA A 67 0.41 -7.67 -8.04
N TRP A 68 -0.60 -8.35 -8.52
CA TRP A 68 -0.73 -9.79 -8.38
C TRP A 68 0.34 -10.55 -9.15
N THR A 69 1.05 -11.41 -8.47
CA THR A 69 1.99 -12.35 -9.06
C THR A 69 1.62 -13.80 -8.77
N GLY A 70 0.77 -14.01 -7.78
CA GLY A 70 0.40 -15.34 -7.31
C GLY A 70 1.42 -15.95 -6.36
N LYS A 71 2.44 -15.20 -6.01
CA LYS A 71 3.51 -15.64 -5.11
C LYS A 71 3.41 -14.98 -3.75
N ILE A 72 4.04 -15.60 -2.76
CA ILE A 72 4.18 -15.00 -1.44
C ILE A 72 4.97 -13.70 -1.60
N GLY A 73 4.49 -12.65 -0.98
CA GLY A 73 5.12 -11.33 -1.06
C GLY A 73 4.33 -10.30 -1.86
N ASP A 74 3.21 -10.69 -2.45
CA ASP A 74 2.34 -9.75 -3.17
C ASP A 74 1.78 -8.66 -2.27
N GLY A 75 1.66 -8.94 -0.97
CA GLY A 75 1.26 -7.95 0.00
C GLY A 75 -0.22 -7.97 0.33
N LYS A 76 -0.63 -6.92 1.00
CA LYS A 76 -2.00 -6.76 1.48
C LYS A 76 -2.48 -5.35 1.23
N ILE A 77 -3.78 -5.20 1.14
CA ILE A 77 -4.43 -3.90 1.02
C ILE A 77 -5.32 -3.73 2.25
N PHE A 78 -5.12 -2.62 2.95
CA PHE A 78 -5.97 -2.24 4.08
C PHE A 78 -6.80 -1.04 3.66
N VAL A 79 -8.08 -1.11 3.93
CA VAL A 79 -9.00 -0.02 3.62
C VAL A 79 -9.55 0.51 4.93
N SER A 80 -9.46 1.80 5.13
CA SER A 80 -10.00 2.45 6.31
C SER A 80 -10.65 3.76 5.94
N SER A 81 -11.55 4.22 6.79
CA SER A 81 -12.20 5.50 6.59
C SER A 81 -11.30 6.63 7.03
N VAL A 82 -11.32 7.70 6.25
CA VAL A 82 -10.73 8.98 6.62
C VAL A 82 -11.89 9.89 7.03
N GLU A 83 -11.88 10.35 8.27
CA GLU A 83 -13.00 11.14 8.79
C GLU A 83 -13.09 12.51 8.15
N ASP A 84 -11.96 13.13 7.87
CA ASP A 84 -11.92 14.46 7.28
C ASP A 84 -10.61 14.67 6.53
N THR A 85 -10.65 15.52 5.55
CA THR A 85 -9.49 15.93 4.77
C THR A 85 -9.51 17.45 4.64
N MET A 86 -8.37 18.07 4.85
CA MET A 86 -8.23 19.50 4.64
C MET A 86 -7.02 19.77 3.75
N ARG A 87 -7.23 20.57 2.75
CA ARG A 87 -6.12 21.11 1.96
C ARG A 87 -5.57 22.34 2.66
N ILE A 88 -4.35 22.26 3.11
CA ILE A 88 -3.75 23.33 3.94
C ILE A 88 -3.73 24.66 3.21
N ARG A 89 -3.38 24.66 1.93
CA ARG A 89 -3.26 25.88 1.14
C ARG A 89 -4.57 26.66 1.01
N THR A 90 -5.68 25.96 0.87
CA THR A 90 -6.97 26.58 0.56
C THR A 90 -7.95 26.53 1.73
N GLY A 91 -7.72 25.68 2.70
CA GLY A 91 -8.66 25.43 3.79
C GLY A 91 -9.88 24.61 3.40
N GLU A 92 -9.95 24.15 2.15
CA GLU A 92 -11.04 23.31 1.70
C GLU A 92 -11.05 21.98 2.43
N ARG A 93 -12.24 21.44 2.68
CA ARG A 93 -12.42 20.18 3.38
C ARG A 93 -13.27 19.21 2.57
N GLY A 94 -13.20 17.94 2.93
CA GLY A 94 -13.96 16.89 2.31
C GLY A 94 -13.41 16.48 0.94
N GLU A 95 -14.25 15.99 0.06
CA GLU A 95 -13.82 15.50 -1.24
C GLU A 95 -13.12 16.53 -2.10
N VAL A 96 -13.50 17.79 -1.99
CA VAL A 96 -12.86 18.87 -2.75
C VAL A 96 -11.40 19.08 -2.35
N ALA A 97 -11.01 18.58 -1.20
CA ALA A 97 -9.63 18.66 -0.71
C ALA A 97 -8.73 17.52 -1.21
N LEU A 98 -9.31 16.54 -1.86
CA LEU A 98 -8.57 15.38 -2.38
C LEU A 98 -7.75 15.70 -3.63
#